data_e1ef8e06308062550caa4b01d9a55c74
#
_entry.id   e1ef8e06308062550caa4b01d9a55c74
#
_cell.length_a   1.000
_cell.length_b   1.000
_cell.length_c   1.000
_cell.angle_alpha   90.00
_cell.angle_beta   90.00
_cell.angle_gamma   90.00
#
_symmetry.space_group_name_H-M   'P 1'
#
loop_
_entity.id
_entity.type
_entity.pdbx_description
1 polymer ?
#
loop_
_entity_poly.entity_id
_entity_poly.type
_entity_poly.pdbx_seq_one_letter_code
_entity_poly.pdbx_strand_id
1 'polypeptide(L)'
;MRHKAVVLLAPLLMVLPLMMMGGGDEGSSGSSTAGPSGAAGGVPAEVPEEYRAAVAKAGAQCPADVPTAVIAAQLKAESGWDPNVTSSVGAQGIAQFMPDTWAEQGVDGDGDGKADPWDPDDAIASQAHFMCSLADQLRGPLAEGRLSGSLVELALAAYNAGPGAVLDQGGIPSFEQTQAYVPKIMAMAAVMAQDTVGGGVGGDRGATILATARSKIGLPYVWGAEGPDGYDCSGLVKEAYQSAGIELVHSSGQQCSAGTVVTKENAQPGDLVCWDGHVALWVGGDQIIEAPTEGVPVRETTIYEMAGGPYFVHIDQ
;
A
#
# COMPACT_ATOMS: atom_id res chain seq x y z
N MET A 1 -37.49 -19.33 3.98
CA MET A 1 -37.63 -18.19 4.88
C MET A 1 -36.98 -17.00 4.16
N ARG A 2 -37.75 -15.94 3.92
CA ARG A 2 -37.27 -14.80 3.12
C ARG A 2 -36.45 -13.89 4.05
N HIS A 3 -35.11 -13.82 3.86
CA HIS A 3 -34.29 -12.83 4.51
C HIS A 3 -34.59 -11.47 3.89
N LYS A 4 -35.11 -10.55 4.69
CA LYS A 4 -35.28 -9.16 4.30
C LYS A 4 -33.89 -8.50 4.30
N ALA A 5 -33.42 -8.12 3.14
CA ALA A 5 -32.25 -7.27 3.01
C ALA A 5 -32.56 -5.90 3.67
N VAL A 6 -31.84 -5.57 4.72
CA VAL A 6 -31.86 -4.23 5.32
C VAL A 6 -30.93 -3.38 4.46
N VAL A 7 -31.50 -2.53 3.62
CA VAL A 7 -30.77 -1.51 2.88
C VAL A 7 -30.46 -0.39 3.87
N LEU A 8 -29.23 -0.35 4.38
CA LEU A 8 -28.70 0.76 5.16
C LEU A 8 -28.28 1.89 4.20
N LEU A 9 -29.14 2.86 4.02
CA LEU A 9 -28.85 4.14 3.38
C LEU A 9 -28.04 4.99 4.37
N ALA A 10 -26.74 5.09 4.16
CA ALA A 10 -25.91 6.04 4.89
C ALA A 10 -26.00 7.43 4.25
N PRO A 11 -26.16 8.53 5.02
CA PRO A 11 -26.30 9.87 4.47
C PRO A 11 -24.98 10.61 4.28
N LEU A 12 -25.08 11.44 3.33
CA LEU A 12 -24.35 12.60 2.86
C LEU A 12 -23.38 13.24 3.87
N LEU A 13 -22.08 13.14 3.61
CA LEU A 13 -21.03 13.90 4.27
C LEU A 13 -21.16 15.38 3.91
N MET A 14 -21.42 16.24 4.89
CA MET A 14 -21.30 17.69 4.77
C MET A 14 -19.84 18.08 4.55
N VAL A 15 -19.58 18.74 3.44
CA VAL A 15 -18.31 19.43 3.16
C VAL A 15 -18.24 20.68 4.04
N LEU A 16 -17.36 20.72 5.02
CA LEU A 16 -16.98 21.96 5.71
C LEU A 16 -15.82 22.64 4.96
N PRO A 17 -15.82 23.98 4.85
CA PRO A 17 -14.74 24.67 4.16
C PRO A 17 -13.47 24.77 5.04
N LEU A 18 -12.35 24.59 4.36
CA LEU A 18 -10.98 24.74 4.85
C LEU A 18 -10.72 26.17 5.35
N MET A 19 -10.46 26.38 6.64
CA MET A 19 -9.80 27.57 7.14
C MET A 19 -8.33 27.26 7.42
N MET A 20 -7.44 27.95 6.69
CA MET A 20 -6.01 28.03 6.97
C MET A 20 -5.77 28.85 8.24
N MET A 21 -4.96 28.34 9.17
CA MET A 21 -4.11 29.14 10.03
C MET A 21 -2.84 28.37 10.40
N GLY A 22 -1.71 29.02 10.17
CA GLY A 22 -0.38 28.49 10.39
C GLY A 22 0.20 28.84 11.77
N GLY A 23 1.38 28.32 12.04
CA GLY A 23 2.30 28.62 13.18
C GLY A 23 2.75 27.32 13.86
N GLY A 24 3.92 26.88 13.75
CA GLY A 24 5.20 27.27 14.26
C GLY A 24 5.59 26.51 15.53
N ASP A 25 6.53 25.59 15.36
CA ASP A 25 7.82 25.43 16.05
C ASP A 25 7.99 24.52 17.28
N GLU A 26 9.17 23.81 17.22
CA GLU A 26 10.07 23.26 18.23
C GLU A 26 9.82 21.89 18.88
N GLY A 27 10.63 21.00 18.46
CA GLY A 27 11.60 20.01 18.91
C GLY A 27 11.49 19.38 20.29
N SER A 28 11.46 18.05 20.31
CA SER A 28 12.08 17.24 21.38
C SER A 28 12.40 15.81 20.89
N SER A 29 13.67 15.44 21.02
CA SER A 29 14.21 14.13 20.73
C SER A 29 13.87 13.13 21.85
N GLY A 30 13.19 12.04 21.50
CA GLY A 30 12.94 10.89 22.37
C GLY A 30 13.30 9.59 21.69
N SER A 31 14.34 8.92 22.20
CA SER A 31 14.82 7.60 21.77
C SER A 31 13.83 6.52 22.18
N SER A 32 13.32 5.73 21.25
CA SER A 32 12.50 4.54 21.50
C SER A 32 13.08 3.30 20.85
N THR A 33 13.20 2.26 21.64
CA THR A 33 13.71 0.93 21.34
C THR A 33 12.83 0.16 20.35
N ALA A 34 13.45 -0.42 19.31
CA ALA A 34 12.81 -1.20 18.28
C ALA A 34 12.37 -2.61 18.77
N GLY A 35 11.13 -2.97 18.46
CA GLY A 35 10.61 -4.35 18.51
C GLY A 35 10.54 -4.95 17.09
N PRO A 36 10.37 -6.27 16.91
CA PRO A 36 10.62 -6.97 15.65
C PRO A 36 9.57 -6.66 14.58
N SER A 37 10.02 -6.24 13.39
CA SER A 37 9.21 -5.90 12.23
C SER A 37 8.87 -7.13 11.38
N GLY A 38 7.57 -7.41 11.24
CA GLY A 38 7.03 -8.19 10.13
C GLY A 38 6.82 -7.25 8.92
N ALA A 39 7.09 -7.74 7.72
CA ALA A 39 7.00 -6.97 6.48
C ALA A 39 5.53 -6.60 6.14
N ALA A 40 5.06 -5.50 6.69
CA ALA A 40 3.89 -4.78 6.21
C ALA A 40 4.38 -3.53 5.49
N GLY A 41 3.74 -3.15 4.37
CA GLY A 41 4.05 -1.91 3.67
C GLY A 41 4.09 -0.74 4.67
N GLY A 42 5.07 0.17 4.52
CA GLY A 42 5.30 1.24 5.47
C GLY A 42 4.04 2.07 5.74
N VAL A 43 3.95 2.64 6.93
CA VAL A 43 2.83 3.51 7.31
C VAL A 43 2.98 4.86 6.62
N PRO A 44 1.93 5.37 5.92
CA PRO A 44 1.99 6.69 5.27
C PRO A 44 2.36 7.81 6.25
N ALA A 45 3.18 8.77 5.79
CA ALA A 45 3.61 9.93 6.59
C ALA A 45 2.43 10.75 7.14
N GLU A 46 1.34 10.76 6.40
CA GLU A 46 0.12 11.49 6.72
C GLU A 46 -0.66 10.90 7.91
N VAL A 47 -0.36 9.66 8.31
CA VAL A 47 -0.97 9.04 9.50
C VAL A 47 -0.45 9.76 10.74
N PRO A 48 -1.35 10.30 11.60
CA PRO A 48 -0.96 10.91 12.87
C PRO A 48 -0.08 9.97 13.69
N GLU A 49 0.92 10.52 14.37
CA GLU A 49 1.95 9.73 15.05
C GLU A 49 1.36 8.76 16.06
N GLU A 50 0.33 9.19 16.79
CA GLU A 50 -0.39 8.39 17.76
C GLU A 50 -1.06 7.15 17.18
N TYR A 51 -1.43 7.14 15.88
CA TYR A 51 -2.11 5.99 15.23
C TYR A 51 -1.17 5.13 14.39
N ARG A 52 0.10 5.51 14.22
CA ARG A 52 1.04 4.78 13.32
C ARG A 52 1.24 3.32 13.71
N ALA A 53 1.36 3.04 15.00
CA ALA A 53 1.54 1.68 15.49
C ALA A 53 0.30 0.81 15.20
N ALA A 54 -0.90 1.34 15.45
CA ALA A 54 -2.16 0.66 15.17
C ALA A 54 -2.36 0.42 13.67
N VAL A 55 -2.09 1.43 12.83
CA VAL A 55 -2.19 1.33 11.36
C VAL A 55 -1.17 0.33 10.80
N ALA A 56 0.07 0.29 11.33
CA ALA A 56 1.07 -0.71 10.95
C ALA A 56 0.60 -2.14 11.25
N LYS A 57 0.07 -2.36 12.47
CA LYS A 57 -0.49 -3.66 12.91
C LYS A 57 -1.70 -4.06 12.06
N ALA A 58 -2.59 -3.11 11.78
CA ALA A 58 -3.76 -3.29 10.94
C ALA A 58 -3.39 -3.68 9.50
N GLY A 59 -2.46 -2.96 8.87
CA GLY A 59 -1.98 -3.23 7.52
C GLY A 59 -1.26 -4.58 7.36
N ALA A 60 -0.77 -5.17 8.45
CA ALA A 60 -0.14 -6.48 8.44
C ALA A 60 -1.14 -7.66 8.43
N GLN A 61 -2.45 -7.43 8.60
CA GLN A 61 -3.45 -8.51 8.70
C GLN A 61 -3.65 -9.25 7.36
N CYS A 62 -3.79 -8.52 6.26
CA CYS A 62 -3.93 -9.10 4.92
C CYS A 62 -3.31 -8.19 3.84
N PRO A 63 -1.99 -7.97 3.86
CA PRO A 63 -1.34 -6.92 3.07
C PRO A 63 -1.43 -7.15 1.55
N ALA A 64 -1.58 -8.40 1.11
CA ALA A 64 -1.74 -8.73 -0.30
C ALA A 64 -3.10 -8.30 -0.87
N ASP A 65 -4.13 -8.21 -0.04
CA ASP A 65 -5.49 -7.90 -0.43
C ASP A 65 -5.90 -6.47 -0.09
N VAL A 66 -5.45 -5.98 1.07
CA VAL A 66 -5.75 -4.64 1.59
C VAL A 66 -4.46 -3.98 2.05
N PRO A 67 -3.78 -3.24 1.17
CA PRO A 67 -2.54 -2.55 1.51
C PRO A 67 -2.71 -1.53 2.66
N THR A 68 -1.67 -1.33 3.48
CA THR A 68 -1.65 -0.38 4.60
C THR A 68 -2.09 1.03 4.18
N ALA A 69 -1.68 1.48 2.99
CA ALA A 69 -2.09 2.78 2.46
C ALA A 69 -3.61 2.88 2.22
N VAL A 70 -4.29 1.76 1.89
CA VAL A 70 -5.75 1.73 1.74
C VAL A 70 -6.44 1.85 3.10
N ILE A 71 -5.94 1.13 4.13
CA ILE A 71 -6.42 1.26 5.51
C ILE A 71 -6.32 2.72 5.97
N ALA A 72 -5.15 3.34 5.80
CA ALA A 72 -4.90 4.74 6.17
C ALA A 72 -5.82 5.72 5.42
N ALA A 73 -5.92 5.58 4.10
CA ALA A 73 -6.77 6.42 3.27
C ALA A 73 -8.25 6.30 3.62
N GLN A 74 -8.70 5.11 3.96
CA GLN A 74 -10.06 4.85 4.40
C GLN A 74 -10.36 5.54 5.74
N LEU A 75 -9.52 5.37 6.77
CA LEU A 75 -9.67 6.07 8.07
C LEU A 75 -9.74 7.59 7.89
N LYS A 76 -8.86 8.14 7.05
CA LYS A 76 -8.90 9.57 6.72
C LYS A 76 -10.20 9.96 6.02
N ALA A 77 -10.72 9.14 5.12
CA ALA A 77 -11.96 9.40 4.39
C ALA A 77 -13.18 9.32 5.31
N GLU A 78 -13.19 8.42 6.31
CA GLU A 78 -14.28 8.18 7.24
C GLU A 78 -14.43 9.31 8.27
N SER A 79 -13.36 9.69 8.94
CA SER A 79 -13.39 10.60 10.10
C SER A 79 -12.44 11.78 10.02
N GLY A 80 -11.50 11.79 9.06
CA GLY A 80 -10.38 12.74 9.09
C GLY A 80 -9.45 12.51 10.29
N TRP A 81 -9.35 11.29 10.81
CA TRP A 81 -8.59 10.90 11.99
C TRP A 81 -9.23 11.29 13.34
N ASP A 82 -10.49 11.76 13.36
CA ASP A 82 -11.17 12.10 14.61
C ASP A 82 -11.83 10.84 15.23
N PRO A 83 -11.35 10.37 16.41
CA PRO A 83 -11.89 9.18 17.06
C PRO A 83 -13.24 9.44 17.74
N ASN A 84 -13.66 10.71 17.88
CA ASN A 84 -14.85 11.10 18.64
C ASN A 84 -16.03 11.46 17.72
N VAL A 85 -15.91 11.29 16.41
CA VAL A 85 -16.96 11.69 15.47
C VAL A 85 -18.08 10.70 15.44
N THR A 86 -19.32 11.22 15.41
CA THR A 86 -20.53 10.44 15.13
C THR A 86 -21.20 11.03 13.89
N SER A 87 -21.50 10.17 12.90
CA SER A 87 -22.25 10.62 11.73
C SER A 87 -23.73 10.85 12.08
N SER A 88 -24.44 11.55 11.19
CA SER A 88 -25.88 11.81 11.36
C SER A 88 -26.73 10.55 11.36
N VAL A 89 -26.20 9.39 10.94
CA VAL A 89 -26.87 8.09 10.96
C VAL A 89 -26.38 7.18 12.08
N GLY A 90 -25.45 7.66 12.92
CA GLY A 90 -24.99 6.93 14.09
C GLY A 90 -23.74 6.09 13.85
N ALA A 91 -23.00 6.28 12.76
CA ALA A 91 -21.67 5.68 12.60
C ALA A 91 -20.70 6.31 13.61
N GLN A 92 -19.82 5.50 14.21
CA GLN A 92 -19.04 5.85 15.40
C GLN A 92 -17.54 5.74 15.20
N GLY A 93 -16.81 6.69 15.80
CA GLY A 93 -15.36 6.64 15.97
C GLY A 93 -14.57 6.87 14.69
N ILE A 94 -13.27 6.61 14.78
CA ILE A 94 -12.29 6.89 13.71
C ILE A 94 -12.58 6.11 12.42
N ALA A 95 -13.15 4.91 12.52
CA ALA A 95 -13.46 4.03 11.38
C ALA A 95 -14.94 4.03 10.96
N GLN A 96 -15.77 4.85 11.63
CA GLN A 96 -17.20 5.05 11.31
C GLN A 96 -18.02 3.75 11.25
N PHE A 97 -17.84 2.88 12.23
CA PHE A 97 -18.67 1.67 12.34
C PHE A 97 -20.11 1.99 12.75
N MET A 98 -21.06 1.37 12.04
CA MET A 98 -22.43 1.30 12.54
C MET A 98 -22.48 0.37 13.75
N PRO A 99 -23.33 0.65 14.77
CA PRO A 99 -23.42 -0.16 15.98
C PRO A 99 -23.67 -1.65 15.74
N ASP A 100 -24.53 -1.99 14.77
CA ASP A 100 -24.82 -3.39 14.42
C ASP A 100 -23.60 -4.07 13.78
N THR A 101 -22.86 -3.36 12.91
CA THR A 101 -21.63 -3.86 12.31
C THR A 101 -20.52 -4.01 13.36
N TRP A 102 -20.43 -3.06 14.29
CA TRP A 102 -19.49 -3.14 15.41
C TRP A 102 -19.72 -4.37 16.27
N ALA A 103 -20.98 -4.67 16.60
CA ALA A 103 -21.34 -5.84 17.41
C ALA A 103 -20.90 -7.18 16.78
N GLU A 104 -20.74 -7.22 15.45
CA GLU A 104 -20.33 -8.41 14.70
C GLU A 104 -18.83 -8.43 14.38
N GLN A 105 -18.22 -7.26 14.16
CA GLN A 105 -16.87 -7.12 13.58
C GLN A 105 -15.86 -6.46 14.52
N GLY A 106 -16.30 -5.91 15.65
CA GLY A 106 -15.43 -5.26 16.63
C GLY A 106 -14.47 -6.24 17.27
N VAL A 107 -13.19 -5.88 17.29
CA VAL A 107 -12.12 -6.64 17.94
C VAL A 107 -11.39 -5.78 18.96
N ASP A 108 -10.85 -6.40 20.00
CA ASP A 108 -9.95 -5.81 20.97
C ASP A 108 -8.56 -5.65 20.34
N GLY A 109 -8.23 -4.44 19.93
CA GLY A 109 -7.01 -4.12 19.17
C GLY A 109 -5.80 -3.90 20.06
N ASP A 110 -5.97 -3.33 21.25
CA ASP A 110 -4.92 -3.02 22.22
C ASP A 110 -4.70 -4.11 23.27
N GLY A 111 -5.70 -5.01 23.49
CA GLY A 111 -5.62 -6.14 24.41
C GLY A 111 -6.09 -5.80 25.83
N ASP A 112 -6.92 -4.75 26.00
CA ASP A 112 -7.44 -4.33 27.31
C ASP A 112 -8.60 -5.20 27.80
N GLY A 113 -9.11 -6.10 26.95
CA GLY A 113 -10.21 -7.04 27.20
C GLY A 113 -11.59 -6.51 26.82
N LYS A 114 -11.66 -5.42 26.07
CA LYS A 114 -12.88 -4.84 25.52
C LYS A 114 -12.69 -4.54 24.04
N ALA A 115 -13.80 -4.45 23.31
CA ALA A 115 -13.82 -3.85 21.98
C ALA A 115 -14.71 -2.60 22.07
N ASP A 116 -14.10 -1.41 21.89
CA ASP A 116 -14.78 -0.11 21.98
C ASP A 116 -14.62 0.68 20.67
N PRO A 117 -15.72 1.05 19.96
CA PRO A 117 -15.63 1.79 18.71
C PRO A 117 -15.04 3.20 18.86
N TRP A 118 -14.94 3.69 20.10
CA TRP A 118 -14.37 4.98 20.45
C TRP A 118 -12.88 4.89 20.80
N ASP A 119 -12.37 3.69 21.03
CA ASP A 119 -10.96 3.44 21.15
C ASP A 119 -10.33 3.34 19.75
N PRO A 120 -9.33 4.19 19.41
CA PRO A 120 -8.71 4.18 18.10
C PRO A 120 -8.00 2.86 17.74
N ASP A 121 -7.34 2.21 18.71
CA ASP A 121 -6.60 0.96 18.47
C ASP A 121 -7.57 -0.18 18.12
N ASP A 122 -8.71 -0.25 18.81
CA ASP A 122 -9.77 -1.21 18.54
C ASP A 122 -10.44 -0.93 17.19
N ALA A 123 -10.80 0.32 16.93
CA ALA A 123 -11.49 0.71 15.72
C ALA A 123 -10.63 0.51 14.47
N ILE A 124 -9.32 0.83 14.54
CA ILE A 124 -8.36 0.60 13.45
C ILE A 124 -8.14 -0.90 13.21
N ALA A 125 -7.97 -1.68 14.28
CA ALA A 125 -7.84 -3.14 14.19
C ALA A 125 -9.09 -3.79 13.60
N SER A 126 -10.28 -3.35 14.05
CA SER A 126 -11.57 -3.83 13.55
C SER A 126 -11.81 -3.49 12.09
N GLN A 127 -11.41 -2.29 11.65
CA GLN A 127 -11.51 -1.89 10.24
C GLN A 127 -10.71 -2.84 9.35
N ALA A 128 -9.44 -3.12 9.69
CA ALA A 128 -8.61 -4.04 8.92
C ALA A 128 -9.18 -5.45 8.94
N HIS A 129 -9.61 -5.94 10.11
CA HIS A 129 -10.27 -7.24 10.26
C HIS A 129 -11.48 -7.35 9.33
N PHE A 130 -12.36 -6.36 9.33
CA PHE A 130 -13.55 -6.33 8.49
C PHE A 130 -13.21 -6.24 7.00
N MET A 131 -12.26 -5.40 6.60
CA MET A 131 -11.79 -5.31 5.21
C MET A 131 -11.20 -6.64 4.71
N CYS A 132 -10.38 -7.33 5.53
CA CYS A 132 -9.87 -8.66 5.21
C CYS A 132 -10.99 -9.68 5.04
N SER A 133 -11.96 -9.68 5.94
CA SER A 133 -13.15 -10.56 5.88
C SER A 133 -13.98 -10.32 4.60
N LEU A 134 -14.17 -9.05 4.21
CA LEU A 134 -14.85 -8.68 2.97
C LEU A 134 -14.07 -9.14 1.73
N ALA A 135 -12.75 -8.96 1.71
CA ALA A 135 -11.90 -9.45 0.64
C ALA A 135 -12.00 -10.98 0.48
N ASP A 136 -11.96 -11.72 1.59
CA ASP A 136 -12.11 -13.17 1.58
C ASP A 136 -13.48 -13.62 1.05
N GLN A 137 -14.56 -12.95 1.44
CA GLN A 137 -15.91 -13.25 0.94
C GLN A 137 -16.06 -13.00 -0.56
N LEU A 138 -15.38 -12.00 -1.11
CA LEU A 138 -15.53 -11.58 -2.51
C LEU A 138 -14.54 -12.28 -3.45
N ARG A 139 -13.45 -12.86 -2.94
CA ARG A 139 -12.40 -13.54 -3.72
C ARG A 139 -12.95 -14.68 -4.58
N GLY A 140 -13.75 -15.57 -4.00
CA GLY A 140 -14.36 -16.70 -4.71
C GLY A 140 -15.26 -16.23 -5.87
N PRO A 141 -16.28 -15.38 -5.60
CA PRO A 141 -17.11 -14.78 -6.64
C PRO A 141 -16.35 -14.04 -7.73
N LEU A 142 -15.26 -13.32 -7.37
CA LEU A 142 -14.40 -12.64 -8.35
C LEU A 142 -13.64 -13.64 -9.23
N ALA A 143 -13.04 -14.68 -8.64
CA ALA A 143 -12.33 -15.73 -9.37
C ALA A 143 -13.24 -16.53 -10.32
N GLU A 144 -14.53 -16.67 -9.98
CA GLU A 144 -15.56 -17.30 -10.80
C GLU A 144 -16.10 -16.38 -11.91
N GLY A 145 -15.62 -15.13 -12.02
CA GLY A 145 -16.10 -14.14 -12.99
C GLY A 145 -17.51 -13.63 -12.72
N ARG A 146 -18.05 -13.82 -11.51
CA ARG A 146 -19.37 -13.29 -11.08
C ARG A 146 -19.29 -11.83 -10.64
N LEU A 147 -18.09 -11.35 -10.34
CA LEU A 147 -17.80 -9.96 -10.02
C LEU A 147 -16.80 -9.38 -10.99
N SER A 148 -16.88 -8.06 -11.21
CA SER A 148 -15.93 -7.28 -12.00
C SER A 148 -15.31 -6.15 -11.16
N GLY A 149 -14.02 -5.88 -11.35
CA GLY A 149 -13.23 -4.91 -10.58
C GLY A 149 -12.07 -5.55 -9.85
N SER A 150 -11.28 -4.76 -9.14
CA SER A 150 -10.21 -5.28 -8.26
C SER A 150 -10.77 -5.70 -6.91
N LEU A 151 -10.12 -6.67 -6.25
CA LEU A 151 -10.58 -7.18 -4.95
C LEU A 151 -10.66 -6.08 -3.88
N VAL A 152 -9.66 -5.21 -3.84
CA VAL A 152 -9.63 -4.09 -2.87
C VAL A 152 -10.74 -3.07 -3.12
N GLU A 153 -11.04 -2.74 -4.37
CA GLU A 153 -12.15 -1.82 -4.70
C GLU A 153 -13.50 -2.43 -4.35
N LEU A 154 -13.67 -3.73 -4.57
CA LEU A 154 -14.87 -4.47 -4.19
C LEU A 154 -15.03 -4.55 -2.67
N ALA A 155 -13.93 -4.75 -1.92
CA ALA A 155 -13.95 -4.73 -0.45
C ALA A 155 -14.31 -3.34 0.09
N LEU A 156 -13.77 -2.25 -0.47
CA LEU A 156 -14.16 -0.87 -0.14
C LEU A 156 -15.64 -0.61 -0.44
N ALA A 157 -16.13 -1.07 -1.59
CA ALA A 157 -17.54 -0.95 -1.94
C ALA A 157 -18.45 -1.74 -0.98
N ALA A 158 -18.00 -2.93 -0.56
CA ALA A 158 -18.72 -3.76 0.40
C ALA A 158 -18.71 -3.17 1.82
N TYR A 159 -17.62 -2.51 2.23
CA TYR A 159 -17.56 -1.78 3.50
C TYR A 159 -18.61 -0.67 3.54
N ASN A 160 -18.74 0.10 2.45
CA ASN A 160 -19.67 1.23 2.34
C ASN A 160 -21.13 0.82 2.09
N ALA A 161 -21.37 -0.15 1.20
CA ALA A 161 -22.72 -0.51 0.73
C ALA A 161 -23.21 -1.89 1.20
N GLY A 162 -22.36 -2.63 1.90
CA GLY A 162 -22.61 -4.02 2.27
C GLY A 162 -22.20 -5.02 1.17
N PRO A 163 -21.70 -6.22 1.55
CA PRO A 163 -21.27 -7.23 0.58
C PRO A 163 -22.42 -7.77 -0.29
N GLY A 164 -23.64 -7.80 0.23
CA GLY A 164 -24.84 -8.19 -0.53
C GLY A 164 -25.06 -7.32 -1.76
N ALA A 165 -24.92 -6.00 -1.64
CA ALA A 165 -25.08 -5.08 -2.77
C ALA A 165 -24.02 -5.30 -3.86
N VAL A 166 -22.78 -5.58 -3.47
CA VAL A 166 -21.67 -5.90 -4.41
C VAL A 166 -21.95 -7.21 -5.14
N LEU A 167 -22.41 -8.24 -4.44
CA LEU A 167 -22.76 -9.54 -5.02
C LEU A 167 -23.97 -9.44 -5.96
N ASP A 168 -25.01 -8.70 -5.55
CA ASP A 168 -26.24 -8.56 -6.32
C ASP A 168 -26.03 -7.78 -7.63
N GLN A 169 -25.13 -6.78 -7.61
CA GLN A 169 -24.84 -5.95 -8.80
C GLN A 169 -23.65 -6.45 -9.62
N GLY A 170 -22.96 -7.49 -9.16
CA GLY A 170 -21.82 -8.07 -9.88
C GLY A 170 -20.58 -7.17 -9.93
N GLY A 171 -20.41 -6.25 -8.99
CA GLY A 171 -19.32 -5.28 -8.92
C GLY A 171 -19.62 -4.11 -7.98
N ILE A 172 -18.95 -2.98 -8.18
CA ILE A 172 -19.19 -1.76 -7.38
C ILE A 172 -20.63 -1.29 -7.61
N PRO A 173 -21.47 -1.21 -6.54
CA PRO A 173 -22.85 -0.79 -6.69
C PRO A 173 -23.02 0.61 -7.27
N SER A 174 -24.08 0.79 -8.09
CA SER A 174 -24.41 2.07 -8.73
C SER A 174 -25.01 3.13 -7.78
N PHE A 175 -24.76 3.00 -6.48
CA PHE A 175 -25.15 4.01 -5.50
C PHE A 175 -24.18 5.20 -5.59
N GLU A 176 -24.71 6.42 -5.71
CA GLU A 176 -23.92 7.64 -5.89
C GLU A 176 -22.81 7.77 -4.83
N GLN A 177 -23.15 7.45 -3.57
CA GLN A 177 -22.20 7.47 -2.45
C GLN A 177 -21.04 6.48 -2.68
N THR A 178 -21.32 5.23 -3.03
CA THR A 178 -20.31 4.18 -3.21
C THR A 178 -19.45 4.45 -4.43
N GLN A 179 -20.06 4.98 -5.52
CA GLN A 179 -19.35 5.38 -6.72
C GLN A 179 -18.37 6.56 -6.50
N ALA A 180 -18.66 7.42 -5.52
CA ALA A 180 -17.74 8.49 -5.10
C ALA A 180 -16.71 8.01 -4.07
N TYR A 181 -17.08 7.10 -3.16
CA TYR A 181 -16.28 6.60 -2.05
C TYR A 181 -15.06 5.81 -2.52
N VAL A 182 -15.26 4.81 -3.37
CA VAL A 182 -14.18 3.90 -3.80
C VAL A 182 -13.07 4.66 -4.53
N PRO A 183 -13.31 5.42 -5.61
CA PRO A 183 -12.24 6.10 -6.31
C PRO A 183 -11.57 7.19 -5.47
N LYS A 184 -12.30 7.84 -4.55
CA LYS A 184 -11.71 8.81 -3.60
C LYS A 184 -10.66 8.13 -2.72
N ILE A 185 -10.98 6.99 -2.10
CA ILE A 185 -10.04 6.28 -1.23
C ILE A 185 -8.86 5.72 -2.03
N MET A 186 -9.11 5.13 -3.18
CA MET A 186 -8.04 4.60 -4.03
C MET A 186 -7.07 5.70 -4.50
N ALA A 187 -7.58 6.89 -4.85
CA ALA A 187 -6.72 8.03 -5.18
C ALA A 187 -5.89 8.51 -3.99
N MET A 188 -6.49 8.60 -2.80
CA MET A 188 -5.77 8.95 -1.56
C MET A 188 -4.73 7.88 -1.21
N ALA A 189 -5.07 6.60 -1.31
CA ALA A 189 -4.16 5.50 -1.04
C ALA A 189 -2.96 5.50 -2.01
N ALA A 190 -3.17 5.83 -3.29
CA ALA A 190 -2.09 5.97 -4.26
C ALA A 190 -1.09 7.09 -3.90
N VAL A 191 -1.58 8.21 -3.37
CA VAL A 191 -0.70 9.29 -2.86
C VAL A 191 0.00 8.83 -1.59
N MET A 192 -0.73 8.29 -0.62
CA MET A 192 -0.19 7.82 0.66
C MET A 192 0.84 6.70 0.51
N ALA A 193 0.71 5.85 -0.49
CA ALA A 193 1.68 4.79 -0.77
C ALA A 193 3.06 5.33 -1.20
N GLN A 194 3.10 6.58 -1.69
CA GLN A 194 4.34 7.26 -2.08
C GLN A 194 5.04 7.92 -0.89
N ASP A 195 4.30 8.23 0.19
CA ASP A 195 4.77 9.00 1.35
C ASP A 195 4.80 8.15 2.63
N THR A 196 5.28 6.92 2.58
CA THR A 196 5.31 6.04 3.77
C THR A 196 6.45 6.39 4.73
N VAL A 197 6.13 6.65 6.02
CA VAL A 197 7.09 6.83 7.11
C VAL A 197 7.18 5.55 7.95
N GLY A 198 8.39 5.03 8.12
CA GLY A 198 8.67 4.05 9.18
C GLY A 198 8.49 2.57 8.89
N GLY A 199 8.52 2.14 7.63
CA GLY A 199 9.14 0.85 7.33
C GLY A 199 10.65 1.10 7.32
N GLY A 200 11.45 0.26 7.97
CA GLY A 200 12.88 0.50 8.06
C GLY A 200 13.49 0.94 6.75
N VAL A 201 14.58 1.65 6.79
CA VAL A 201 15.37 2.39 5.79
C VAL A 201 15.26 1.99 4.29
N GLY A 202 14.38 1.02 3.91
CA GLY A 202 14.16 0.50 2.55
C GLY A 202 12.88 0.99 1.84
N GLY A 203 11.74 1.25 2.54
CA GLY A 203 10.44 1.47 1.88
C GLY A 203 10.33 2.78 1.08
N ASP A 204 10.85 3.89 1.61
CA ASP A 204 10.87 5.19 0.93
C ASP A 204 11.91 5.18 -0.21
N ARG A 205 13.06 4.55 0.03
CA ARG A 205 14.13 4.40 -0.97
C ARG A 205 13.70 3.54 -2.13
N GLY A 206 13.04 2.41 -1.88
CA GLY A 206 12.55 1.53 -2.95
C GLY A 206 11.54 2.22 -3.87
N ALA A 207 10.62 2.99 -3.32
CA ALA A 207 9.66 3.78 -4.10
C ALA A 207 10.37 4.85 -4.95
N THR A 208 11.36 5.57 -4.39
CA THR A 208 12.18 6.56 -5.10
C THR A 208 12.99 5.91 -6.22
N ILE A 209 13.64 4.77 -5.93
CA ILE A 209 14.41 3.97 -6.90
C ILE A 209 13.51 3.59 -8.09
N LEU A 210 12.34 3.00 -7.81
CA LEU A 210 11.42 2.54 -8.85
C LEU A 210 10.78 3.70 -9.62
N ALA A 211 10.45 4.82 -8.97
CA ALA A 211 9.92 6.01 -9.64
C ALA A 211 10.95 6.58 -10.63
N THR A 212 12.22 6.65 -10.21
CA THR A 212 13.31 7.09 -11.09
C THR A 212 13.48 6.14 -12.27
N ALA A 213 13.55 4.83 -12.04
CA ALA A 213 13.66 3.85 -13.12
C ALA A 213 12.48 3.89 -14.09
N ARG A 214 11.23 4.04 -13.59
CA ARG A 214 10.03 4.18 -14.42
C ARG A 214 10.07 5.42 -15.30
N SER A 215 10.65 6.52 -14.83
CA SER A 215 10.82 7.75 -15.63
C SER A 215 11.74 7.57 -16.85
N LYS A 216 12.52 6.48 -16.89
CA LYS A 216 13.45 6.14 -17.99
C LYS A 216 12.86 5.13 -18.99
N ILE A 217 11.68 4.57 -18.72
CA ILE A 217 11.04 3.62 -19.64
C ILE A 217 10.88 4.25 -21.03
N GLY A 218 11.29 3.47 -22.06
CA GLY A 218 11.31 3.92 -23.46
C GLY A 218 12.61 4.53 -23.93
N LEU A 219 13.54 4.89 -23.03
CA LEU A 219 14.87 5.33 -23.42
C LEU A 219 15.70 4.15 -23.97
N PRO A 220 16.59 4.40 -24.95
CA PRO A 220 17.35 3.34 -25.60
C PRO A 220 18.35 2.67 -24.64
N TYR A 221 18.56 1.37 -24.86
CA TYR A 221 19.74 0.72 -24.29
C TYR A 221 21.00 1.21 -25.01
N VAL A 222 21.99 1.63 -24.24
CA VAL A 222 23.31 2.03 -24.74
C VAL A 222 24.38 1.42 -23.84
N TRP A 223 25.20 0.54 -24.37
CA TRP A 223 26.27 -0.12 -23.62
C TRP A 223 27.21 0.89 -22.95
N GLY A 224 27.44 0.74 -21.64
CA GLY A 224 28.32 1.62 -20.86
C GLY A 224 27.70 2.99 -20.56
N ALA A 225 26.41 3.23 -20.85
CA ALA A 225 25.75 4.49 -20.55
C ALA A 225 25.02 4.46 -19.20
N GLU A 226 25.10 5.59 -18.49
CA GLU A 226 24.41 5.85 -17.21
C GLU A 226 23.53 7.11 -17.26
N GLY A 227 23.01 7.43 -18.46
CA GLY A 227 22.08 8.54 -18.74
C GLY A 227 22.77 9.76 -19.37
N PRO A 228 21.98 10.85 -19.63
CA PRO A 228 20.51 10.90 -19.52
C PRO A 228 19.77 10.32 -20.74
N ASP A 229 20.46 10.17 -21.91
CA ASP A 229 19.84 9.86 -23.22
C ASP A 229 19.72 8.35 -23.48
N GLY A 230 20.26 7.51 -22.60
CA GLY A 230 20.21 6.05 -22.69
C GLY A 230 20.93 5.40 -21.53
N TYR A 231 20.69 4.11 -21.31
CA TYR A 231 21.21 3.34 -20.18
C TYR A 231 21.63 1.94 -20.60
N ASP A 232 22.67 1.40 -19.93
CA ASP A 232 22.80 -0.05 -19.80
C ASP A 232 22.15 -0.53 -18.50
N CYS A 233 22.15 -1.85 -18.24
CA CYS A 233 21.47 -2.45 -17.07
C CYS A 233 21.98 -1.86 -15.75
N SER A 234 23.28 -1.77 -15.56
CA SER A 234 23.91 -1.26 -14.34
C SER A 234 23.90 0.27 -14.24
N GLY A 235 23.86 0.97 -15.35
CA GLY A 235 23.72 2.44 -15.39
C GLY A 235 22.32 2.87 -14.95
N LEU A 236 21.27 2.18 -15.40
CA LEU A 236 19.89 2.39 -14.94
C LEU A 236 19.78 2.18 -13.44
N VAL A 237 20.29 1.06 -12.92
CA VAL A 237 20.31 0.75 -11.50
C VAL A 237 21.07 1.79 -10.70
N LYS A 238 22.27 2.19 -11.17
CA LYS A 238 23.10 3.22 -10.52
C LYS A 238 22.34 4.54 -10.36
N GLU A 239 21.74 5.07 -11.42
CA GLU A 239 20.98 6.34 -11.35
C GLU A 239 19.74 6.20 -10.44
N ALA A 240 19.05 5.06 -10.52
CA ALA A 240 17.89 4.82 -9.68
C ALA A 240 18.27 4.82 -8.19
N TYR A 241 19.34 4.14 -7.79
CA TYR A 241 19.82 4.12 -6.41
C TYR A 241 20.40 5.46 -5.97
N GLN A 242 21.10 6.18 -6.85
CA GLN A 242 21.61 7.52 -6.58
C GLN A 242 20.49 8.50 -6.24
N SER A 243 19.33 8.38 -6.87
CA SER A 243 18.14 9.21 -6.55
C SER A 243 17.62 9.00 -5.13
N ALA A 244 17.91 7.84 -4.53
CA ALA A 244 17.62 7.51 -3.14
C ALA A 244 18.79 7.76 -2.18
N GLY A 245 19.87 8.42 -2.66
CA GLY A 245 21.05 8.73 -1.88
C GLY A 245 22.02 7.57 -1.69
N ILE A 246 21.92 6.50 -2.48
CA ILE A 246 22.78 5.32 -2.42
C ILE A 246 23.70 5.29 -3.65
N GLU A 247 25.02 5.32 -3.43
CA GLU A 247 26.01 5.26 -4.49
C GLU A 247 26.38 3.81 -4.83
N LEU A 248 26.08 3.38 -6.04
CA LEU A 248 26.50 2.09 -6.57
C LEU A 248 27.51 2.27 -7.73
N VAL A 249 28.43 1.33 -7.86
CA VAL A 249 29.35 1.31 -8.99
C VAL A 249 28.64 0.91 -10.28
N HIS A 250 29.12 1.41 -11.42
CA HIS A 250 28.56 1.07 -12.73
C HIS A 250 29.10 -0.30 -13.19
N SER A 251 28.59 -1.37 -12.59
CA SER A 251 28.94 -2.76 -12.91
C SER A 251 27.90 -3.71 -12.31
N SER A 252 27.17 -4.47 -13.14
CA SER A 252 26.15 -5.41 -12.69
C SER A 252 26.68 -6.43 -11.69
N GLY A 253 27.86 -7.02 -11.94
CA GLY A 253 28.46 -8.00 -11.03
C GLY A 253 28.85 -7.40 -9.67
N GLN A 254 29.29 -6.14 -9.62
CA GLN A 254 29.62 -5.47 -8.35
C GLN A 254 28.34 -5.03 -7.62
N GLN A 255 27.35 -4.55 -8.35
CA GLN A 255 26.03 -4.22 -7.77
C GLN A 255 25.38 -5.45 -7.13
N CYS A 256 25.36 -6.57 -7.84
CA CYS A 256 24.83 -7.83 -7.33
C CYS A 256 25.64 -8.44 -6.17
N SER A 257 26.83 -7.92 -5.92
CA SER A 257 27.69 -8.32 -4.79
C SER A 257 27.72 -7.29 -3.65
N ALA A 258 27.00 -6.16 -3.81
CA ALA A 258 27.07 -5.04 -2.87
C ALA A 258 26.11 -5.16 -1.67
N GLY A 259 25.23 -6.14 -1.66
CA GLY A 259 24.22 -6.32 -0.62
C GLY A 259 24.06 -7.77 -0.17
N THR A 260 22.99 -8.03 0.52
CA THR A 260 22.64 -9.34 1.07
C THR A 260 21.71 -10.09 0.12
N VAL A 261 22.08 -11.35 -0.22
CA VAL A 261 21.19 -12.22 -1.00
C VAL A 261 19.98 -12.61 -0.14
N VAL A 262 18.78 -12.37 -0.68
CA VAL A 262 17.50 -12.67 -0.04
C VAL A 262 16.66 -13.62 -0.89
N THR A 263 15.69 -14.29 -0.28
CA THR A 263 14.70 -15.04 -1.06
C THR A 263 13.69 -14.10 -1.69
N LYS A 264 12.98 -14.53 -2.72
CA LYS A 264 11.95 -13.72 -3.40
C LYS A 264 10.87 -13.23 -2.43
N GLU A 265 10.52 -14.06 -1.44
CA GLU A 265 9.51 -13.76 -0.41
C GLU A 265 9.97 -12.66 0.56
N ASN A 266 11.30 -12.51 0.74
CA ASN A 266 11.91 -11.50 1.60
C ASN A 266 12.44 -10.29 0.83
N ALA A 267 12.40 -10.32 -0.50
CA ALA A 267 12.79 -9.19 -1.33
C ALA A 267 11.79 -8.03 -1.20
N GLN A 268 12.29 -6.81 -1.31
CA GLN A 268 11.52 -5.57 -1.21
C GLN A 268 11.51 -4.83 -2.54
N PRO A 269 10.41 -4.16 -2.93
CA PRO A 269 10.41 -3.32 -4.13
C PRO A 269 11.58 -2.35 -4.14
N GLY A 270 12.32 -2.33 -5.25
CA GLY A 270 13.58 -1.59 -5.37
C GLY A 270 14.84 -2.45 -5.19
N ASP A 271 14.73 -3.67 -4.66
CA ASP A 271 15.85 -4.62 -4.61
C ASP A 271 16.32 -5.01 -6.01
N LEU A 272 17.53 -5.54 -6.06
CA LEU A 272 18.11 -6.02 -7.31
C LEU A 272 17.64 -7.42 -7.64
N VAL A 273 17.39 -7.67 -8.91
CA VAL A 273 17.29 -9.01 -9.49
C VAL A 273 18.51 -9.23 -10.37
N CYS A 274 19.24 -10.29 -10.10
CA CYS A 274 20.58 -10.50 -10.61
C CYS A 274 20.70 -11.80 -11.41
N TRP A 275 21.51 -11.73 -12.49
CA TRP A 275 21.93 -12.85 -13.31
C TRP A 275 23.43 -12.71 -13.66
N ASP A 276 24.01 -13.68 -14.29
CA ASP A 276 25.37 -13.56 -14.84
C ASP A 276 25.43 -12.44 -15.89
N GLY A 277 26.10 -11.34 -15.54
CA GLY A 277 26.31 -10.20 -16.43
C GLY A 277 25.10 -9.26 -16.60
N HIS A 278 23.99 -9.47 -15.87
CA HIS A 278 22.80 -8.62 -15.94
C HIS A 278 22.25 -8.29 -14.55
N VAL A 279 21.59 -7.13 -14.46
CA VAL A 279 20.92 -6.66 -13.26
C VAL A 279 19.66 -5.89 -13.63
N ALA A 280 18.60 -6.03 -12.82
CA ALA A 280 17.35 -5.31 -12.94
C ALA A 280 16.85 -4.86 -11.56
N LEU A 281 15.82 -4.02 -11.52
CA LEU A 281 15.15 -3.59 -10.30
C LEU A 281 13.87 -4.41 -10.11
N TRP A 282 13.69 -5.00 -8.94
CA TRP A 282 12.47 -5.72 -8.62
C TRP A 282 11.33 -4.75 -8.27
N VAL A 283 10.17 -4.94 -8.90
CA VAL A 283 8.98 -4.10 -8.69
C VAL A 283 8.02 -4.73 -7.67
N GLY A 284 8.03 -6.05 -7.61
CA GLY A 284 7.10 -6.86 -6.82
C GLY A 284 6.48 -7.97 -7.67
N GLY A 285 6.03 -9.05 -7.03
CA GLY A 285 5.48 -10.22 -7.74
C GLY A 285 6.49 -10.81 -8.72
N ASP A 286 6.13 -10.84 -10.02
CA ASP A 286 7.01 -11.29 -11.10
C ASP A 286 7.49 -10.12 -11.98
N GLN A 287 7.43 -8.87 -11.52
CA GLN A 287 7.75 -7.69 -12.33
C GLN A 287 9.11 -7.10 -12.00
N ILE A 288 9.83 -6.68 -13.05
CA ILE A 288 11.12 -5.98 -12.98
C ILE A 288 11.15 -4.77 -13.90
N ILE A 289 12.02 -3.81 -13.62
CA ILE A 289 12.41 -2.74 -14.55
C ILE A 289 13.85 -2.95 -14.94
N GLU A 290 14.13 -2.95 -16.25
CA GLU A 290 15.45 -3.24 -16.81
C GLU A 290 15.80 -2.38 -18.03
N ALA A 291 17.11 -2.24 -18.28
CA ALA A 291 17.67 -1.91 -19.59
C ALA A 291 18.33 -3.19 -20.15
N PRO A 292 17.64 -3.94 -21.05
CA PRO A 292 18.02 -5.35 -21.28
C PRO A 292 19.19 -5.55 -22.22
N THR A 293 19.16 -4.97 -23.42
CA THR A 293 20.19 -5.14 -24.45
C THR A 293 20.00 -4.15 -25.60
N GLU A 294 21.00 -4.02 -26.45
CA GLU A 294 20.95 -3.16 -27.63
C GLU A 294 19.72 -3.45 -28.51
N GLY A 295 19.04 -2.38 -28.93
CA GLY A 295 17.81 -2.47 -29.74
C GLY A 295 16.53 -2.66 -28.92
N VAL A 296 16.61 -2.88 -27.61
CA VAL A 296 15.44 -2.99 -26.72
C VAL A 296 15.51 -1.85 -25.70
N PRO A 297 14.48 -0.99 -25.64
CA PRO A 297 14.50 0.14 -24.69
C PRO A 297 14.33 -0.32 -23.25
N VAL A 298 14.62 0.59 -22.32
CA VAL A 298 14.26 0.44 -20.90
C VAL A 298 12.76 0.10 -20.79
N ARG A 299 12.45 -0.91 -20.01
CA ARG A 299 11.09 -1.44 -19.92
C ARG A 299 10.75 -2.01 -18.53
N GLU A 300 9.49 -2.07 -18.20
CA GLU A 300 8.94 -2.94 -17.16
C GLU A 300 8.47 -4.25 -17.81
N THR A 301 8.85 -5.39 -17.23
CA THR A 301 8.59 -6.73 -17.81
C THR A 301 8.56 -7.79 -16.70
N THR A 302 8.15 -9.01 -17.08
CA THR A 302 8.15 -10.15 -16.15
C THR A 302 9.57 -10.74 -16.02
N ILE A 303 9.94 -11.18 -14.81
CA ILE A 303 11.19 -11.93 -14.53
C ILE A 303 11.28 -13.16 -15.47
N TYR A 304 12.46 -13.41 -15.96
CA TYR A 304 12.75 -14.52 -16.87
C TYR A 304 14.01 -15.29 -16.44
N GLU A 305 14.13 -16.52 -16.92
CA GLU A 305 15.30 -17.37 -16.67
C GLU A 305 16.47 -16.98 -17.59
N MET A 306 17.64 -16.82 -16.99
CA MET A 306 18.92 -16.60 -17.66
C MET A 306 20.05 -17.23 -16.82
N ALA A 307 21.24 -17.41 -17.38
CA ALA A 307 22.37 -18.00 -16.69
C ALA A 307 22.70 -17.25 -15.37
N GLY A 308 22.96 -17.99 -14.31
CA GLY A 308 23.35 -17.47 -13.00
C GLY A 308 22.22 -16.88 -12.14
N GLY A 309 20.97 -16.94 -12.59
CA GLY A 309 19.85 -16.39 -11.82
C GLY A 309 18.47 -16.85 -12.33
N PRO A 310 17.37 -16.18 -11.90
CA PRO A 310 17.35 -14.95 -11.07
C PRO A 310 17.63 -15.23 -9.60
N TYR A 311 18.36 -14.31 -8.96
CA TYR A 311 18.45 -14.23 -7.49
C TYR A 311 18.31 -12.77 -7.04
N PHE A 312 17.87 -12.57 -5.80
CA PHE A 312 17.52 -11.25 -5.27
C PHE A 312 18.60 -10.74 -4.33
N VAL A 313 18.90 -9.44 -4.40
CA VAL A 313 19.92 -8.80 -3.55
C VAL A 313 19.32 -7.52 -2.94
N HIS A 314 19.27 -7.49 -1.61
CA HIS A 314 18.92 -6.31 -0.83
C HIS A 314 20.17 -5.47 -0.55
N ILE A 315 20.12 -4.17 -0.81
CA ILE A 315 21.23 -3.23 -0.55
C ILE A 315 21.03 -2.59 0.82
N ASP A 316 21.85 -2.99 1.78
CA ASP A 316 21.80 -2.61 3.20
C ASP A 316 22.48 -1.23 3.47
N GLN A 317 22.08 -0.10 2.85
CA GLN A 317 22.71 1.20 3.11
C GLN A 317 21.72 2.31 3.50
#